data_64540b9b4e28a5c85fa4955faa9269ed
#
_entry.id   64540b9b4e28a5c85fa4955faa9269ed
#
_cell.length_a   1.000
_cell.length_b   1.000
_cell.length_c   1.000
_cell.angle_alpha   90.00
_cell.angle_beta   90.00
_cell.angle_gamma   90.00
#
_symmetry.space_group_name_H-M   'P 1'
#
loop_
_entity.id
_entity.type
_entity.pdbx_description
1 polymer ?
#
loop_
_entity_poly.entity_id
_entity_poly.type
_entity_poly.pdbx_seq_one_letter_code
_entity_poly.pdbx_strand_id
1 'polypeptide(L)'
;MPLVFAFVLSLAFLLLMFTFRSIVIPIKAIILNLLSVGAAYGVLVLVFQNGWFESLLDFHSKGGVSPWLPLFLFVILFGLSMDYHVFILSRIREYHLGGMETDEAIRKGIATTAGTVTSAAVVMVAVFGIFATLSLIDMKEMGVGLAVAVLIDATIVRGVLLPASMSLLGDWNWYLPKWLQGRMSVA
;
A
#
# COMPACT_ATOMS: atom_id res chain seq x y z
N MET A 1 4.43 -19.27 -7.52
CA MET A 1 4.25 -18.24 -6.47
C MET A 1 5.47 -17.30 -6.33
N PRO A 2 6.68 -17.74 -5.97
CA PRO A 2 7.79 -16.80 -5.70
C PRO A 2 8.19 -15.93 -6.90
N LEU A 3 8.03 -16.42 -8.10
CA LEU A 3 8.38 -15.69 -9.32
C LEU A 3 7.47 -14.47 -9.56
N VAL A 4 6.18 -14.56 -9.22
CA VAL A 4 5.24 -13.43 -9.31
C VAL A 4 5.58 -12.36 -8.27
N PHE A 5 5.86 -12.76 -7.03
CA PHE A 5 6.32 -11.84 -5.99
C PHE A 5 7.59 -11.11 -6.41
N ALA A 6 8.60 -11.85 -6.86
CA ALA A 6 9.86 -11.27 -7.31
C ALA A 6 9.66 -10.29 -8.48
N PHE A 7 8.83 -10.65 -9.45
CA PHE A 7 8.52 -9.80 -10.61
C PHE A 7 7.83 -8.50 -10.19
N VAL A 8 6.75 -8.58 -9.40
CA VAL A 8 5.99 -7.41 -8.95
C VAL A 8 6.86 -6.48 -8.10
N LEU A 9 7.60 -7.04 -7.14
CA LEU A 9 8.47 -6.24 -6.27
C LEU A 9 9.61 -5.58 -7.05
N SER A 10 10.23 -6.30 -8.00
CA SER A 10 11.30 -5.76 -8.84
C SER A 10 10.80 -4.64 -9.76
N LEU A 11 9.65 -4.85 -10.39
CA LEU A 11 9.03 -3.84 -11.26
C LEU A 11 8.68 -2.57 -10.48
N ALA A 12 8.07 -2.72 -9.32
CA ALA A 12 7.73 -1.62 -8.44
C ALA A 12 8.97 -0.86 -7.95
N PHE A 13 10.00 -1.61 -7.55
CA PHE A 13 11.28 -1.02 -7.14
C PHE A 13 11.88 -0.17 -8.27
N LEU A 14 11.96 -0.72 -9.48
CA LEU A 14 12.51 -0.03 -10.63
C LEU A 14 11.69 1.21 -10.98
N LEU A 15 10.37 1.09 -11.07
CA LEU A 15 9.47 2.22 -11.36
C LEU A 15 9.66 3.36 -10.38
N LEU A 16 9.60 3.08 -9.07
CA LEU A 16 9.78 4.12 -8.05
C LEU A 16 11.18 4.69 -8.04
N MET A 17 12.21 3.86 -8.25
CA MET A 17 13.60 4.31 -8.30
C MET A 17 13.81 5.30 -9.45
N PHE A 18 13.30 5.00 -10.64
CA PHE A 18 13.40 5.91 -11.79
C PHE A 18 12.56 7.18 -11.61
N THR A 19 11.33 7.04 -11.10
CA THR A 19 10.41 8.17 -10.90
C THR A 19 10.93 9.16 -9.87
N PHE A 20 11.41 8.66 -8.73
CA PHE A 20 11.82 9.52 -7.60
C PHE A 20 13.33 9.78 -7.55
N ARG A 21 14.12 9.12 -8.40
CA ARG A 21 15.59 9.19 -8.38
C ARG A 21 16.16 8.96 -6.97
N SER A 22 15.64 7.95 -6.30
CA SER A 22 16.01 7.54 -4.95
C SER A 22 15.95 6.03 -4.81
N ILE A 23 16.84 5.45 -4.01
CA ILE A 23 16.78 4.03 -3.62
C ILE A 23 15.97 3.86 -2.33
N VAL A 24 15.97 4.84 -1.46
CA VAL A 24 15.33 4.78 -0.15
C VAL A 24 13.80 4.74 -0.27
N ILE A 25 13.25 5.56 -1.16
CA ILE A 25 11.79 5.61 -1.39
C ILE A 25 11.20 4.26 -1.82
N PRO A 26 11.75 3.56 -2.84
CA PRO A 26 11.24 2.24 -3.22
C PRO A 26 11.29 1.22 -2.10
N ILE A 27 12.42 1.13 -1.40
CA ILE A 27 12.58 0.17 -0.29
C ILE A 27 11.52 0.40 0.77
N LYS A 28 11.35 1.64 1.20
CA LYS A 28 10.36 2.02 2.20
C LYS A 28 8.93 1.73 1.72
N ALA A 29 8.59 2.13 0.49
CA ALA A 29 7.26 1.90 -0.07
C ALA A 29 6.92 0.40 -0.14
N ILE A 30 7.87 -0.45 -0.53
CA ILE A 30 7.70 -1.89 -0.55
C ILE A 30 7.49 -2.44 0.86
N ILE A 31 8.29 -2.04 1.85
CA ILE A 31 8.14 -2.51 3.23
C ILE A 31 6.77 -2.12 3.79
N LEU A 32 6.35 -0.87 3.63
CA LEU A 32 5.07 -0.37 4.12
C LEU A 32 3.90 -1.12 3.45
N ASN A 33 4.02 -1.40 2.17
CA ASN A 33 3.00 -2.13 1.42
C ASN A 33 2.90 -3.60 1.84
N LEU A 34 4.05 -4.28 2.03
CA LEU A 34 4.09 -5.64 2.56
C LEU A 34 3.51 -5.72 3.98
N LEU A 35 3.71 -4.70 4.80
CA LEU A 35 3.12 -4.62 6.13
C LEU A 35 1.59 -4.54 6.05
N SER A 36 1.05 -3.73 5.14
CA SER A 36 -0.39 -3.64 4.90
C SER A 36 -1.00 -4.96 4.44
N VAL A 37 -0.35 -5.61 3.48
CA VAL A 37 -0.75 -6.94 2.99
C VAL A 37 -0.70 -7.98 4.11
N GLY A 38 0.37 -8.00 4.90
CA GLY A 38 0.52 -8.92 6.03
C GLY A 38 -0.57 -8.73 7.10
N ALA A 39 -0.90 -7.47 7.41
CA ALA A 39 -1.98 -7.15 8.34
C ALA A 39 -3.35 -7.63 7.83
N ALA A 40 -3.63 -7.45 6.53
CA ALA A 40 -4.85 -7.95 5.91
C ALA A 40 -4.95 -9.48 5.98
N TYR A 41 -3.84 -10.19 5.77
CA TYR A 41 -3.80 -11.65 5.96
C TYR A 41 -4.06 -12.06 7.39
N GLY A 42 -3.48 -11.34 8.35
CA GLY A 42 -3.77 -11.57 9.76
C GLY A 42 -5.26 -11.51 10.06
N VAL A 43 -5.95 -10.50 9.52
CA VAL A 43 -7.40 -10.37 9.67
C VAL A 43 -8.16 -11.50 8.98
N LEU A 44 -7.76 -11.89 7.76
CA LEU A 44 -8.40 -13.03 7.08
C LEU A 44 -8.28 -14.34 7.86
N VAL A 45 -7.13 -14.61 8.45
CA VAL A 45 -6.92 -15.78 9.30
C VAL A 45 -7.82 -15.70 10.54
N LEU A 46 -7.88 -14.56 11.22
CA LEU A 46 -8.73 -14.38 12.40
C LEU A 46 -10.22 -14.56 12.08
N VAL A 47 -10.67 -13.99 10.97
CA VAL A 47 -12.08 -14.03 10.57
C VAL A 47 -12.44 -15.41 10.02
N PHE A 48 -11.80 -15.87 8.94
CA PHE A 48 -12.25 -17.02 8.19
C PHE A 48 -11.65 -18.36 8.65
N GLN A 49 -10.44 -18.35 9.21
CA GLN A 49 -9.86 -19.58 9.73
C GLN A 49 -10.25 -19.83 11.19
N ASN A 50 -10.25 -18.81 12.04
CA ASN A 50 -10.60 -18.93 13.45
C ASN A 50 -12.09 -18.71 13.72
N GLY A 51 -12.89 -18.39 12.71
CA GLY A 51 -14.34 -18.25 12.81
C GLY A 51 -14.83 -16.99 13.53
N TRP A 52 -14.01 -15.93 13.59
CA TRP A 52 -14.46 -14.67 14.17
C TRP A 52 -15.52 -14.03 13.28
N PHE A 53 -16.62 -13.58 13.87
CA PHE A 53 -17.75 -12.97 13.16
C PHE A 53 -18.54 -13.90 12.21
N GLU A 54 -18.51 -15.22 12.39
CA GLU A 54 -19.32 -16.17 11.60
C GLU A 54 -20.79 -15.77 11.54
N SER A 55 -21.38 -15.43 12.70
CA SER A 55 -22.79 -15.04 12.79
C SER A 55 -23.11 -13.70 12.12
N LEU A 56 -22.14 -12.78 12.07
CA LEU A 56 -22.31 -11.45 11.46
C LEU A 56 -22.18 -11.51 9.94
N LEU A 57 -21.26 -12.32 9.45
CA LEU A 57 -20.97 -12.45 8.02
C LEU A 57 -21.73 -13.61 7.37
N ASP A 58 -22.53 -14.35 8.13
CA ASP A 58 -23.31 -15.50 7.67
C ASP A 58 -22.46 -16.48 6.84
N PHE A 59 -21.47 -17.09 7.50
CA PHE A 59 -20.62 -18.13 6.93
C PHE A 59 -20.25 -19.16 7.98
N HIS A 60 -19.75 -20.33 7.54
CA HIS A 60 -19.12 -21.33 8.40
C HIS A 60 -17.66 -21.48 8.02
N SER A 61 -16.78 -21.38 9.02
CA SER A 61 -15.35 -21.55 8.80
C SER A 61 -15.04 -22.95 8.26
N LYS A 62 -14.26 -22.99 7.18
CA LYS A 62 -13.73 -24.25 6.61
C LYS A 62 -12.37 -24.63 7.20
N GLY A 63 -11.89 -23.90 8.21
CA GLY A 63 -10.58 -24.11 8.84
C GLY A 63 -9.39 -23.61 8.01
N GLY A 64 -9.62 -22.82 6.98
CA GLY A 64 -8.56 -22.24 6.15
C GLY A 64 -9.07 -21.19 5.17
N VAL A 65 -8.18 -20.39 4.66
CA VAL A 65 -8.42 -19.39 3.60
C VAL A 65 -8.16 -20.04 2.25
N SER A 66 -8.93 -19.66 1.23
CA SER A 66 -8.79 -20.20 -0.13
C SER A 66 -7.35 -20.05 -0.67
N PRO A 67 -6.70 -21.13 -1.17
CA PRO A 67 -5.25 -21.14 -1.47
C PRO A 67 -4.78 -20.14 -2.55
N TRP A 68 -5.66 -19.73 -3.45
CA TRP A 68 -5.37 -18.76 -4.51
C TRP A 68 -5.45 -17.31 -4.02
N LEU A 69 -6.25 -17.06 -2.97
CA LEU A 69 -6.57 -15.73 -2.47
C LEU A 69 -5.34 -14.94 -2.02
N PRO A 70 -4.37 -15.52 -1.31
CA PRO A 70 -3.16 -14.81 -0.90
C PRO A 70 -2.42 -14.13 -2.07
N LEU A 71 -2.19 -14.85 -3.15
CA LEU A 71 -1.51 -14.27 -4.31
C LEU A 71 -2.34 -13.17 -4.98
N PHE A 72 -3.63 -13.41 -5.11
CA PHE A 72 -4.57 -12.46 -5.70
C PHE A 72 -4.64 -11.15 -4.91
N LEU A 73 -4.81 -11.25 -3.59
CA LEU A 73 -4.81 -10.09 -2.69
C LEU A 73 -3.50 -9.33 -2.77
N PHE A 74 -2.36 -10.04 -2.74
CA PHE A 74 -1.06 -9.40 -2.85
C PHE A 74 -0.96 -8.57 -4.13
N VAL A 75 -1.28 -9.14 -5.29
CA VAL A 75 -1.15 -8.43 -6.58
C VAL A 75 -2.07 -7.21 -6.64
N ILE A 76 -3.34 -7.36 -6.25
CA ILE A 76 -4.30 -6.25 -6.28
C ILE A 76 -3.94 -5.17 -5.27
N LEU A 77 -3.68 -5.54 -4.03
CA LEU A 77 -3.34 -4.57 -2.99
C LEU A 77 -2.04 -3.84 -3.31
N PHE A 78 -1.05 -4.57 -3.83
CA PHE A 78 0.22 -3.98 -4.20
C PHE A 78 0.04 -2.94 -5.31
N GLY A 79 -0.75 -3.25 -6.34
CA GLY A 79 -1.05 -2.31 -7.42
C GLY A 79 -1.81 -1.07 -6.92
N LEU A 80 -2.93 -1.29 -6.24
CA LEU A 80 -3.76 -0.19 -5.70
C LEU A 80 -2.97 0.72 -4.74
N SER A 81 -2.19 0.12 -3.84
CA SER A 81 -1.42 0.88 -2.88
C SER A 81 -0.30 1.67 -3.54
N MET A 82 0.33 1.11 -4.58
CA MET A 82 1.43 1.75 -5.28
C MET A 82 1.01 3.06 -5.96
N ASP A 83 -0.15 3.08 -6.60
CA ASP A 83 -0.66 4.28 -7.29
C ASP A 83 -0.84 5.46 -6.33
N TYR A 84 -1.35 5.20 -5.14
CA TYR A 84 -1.47 6.24 -4.12
C TYR A 84 -0.14 6.67 -3.52
N HIS A 85 0.81 5.73 -3.36
CA HIS A 85 2.16 6.06 -2.92
C HIS A 85 2.83 7.02 -3.90
N VAL A 86 2.78 6.71 -5.19
CA VAL A 86 3.32 7.57 -6.24
C VAL A 86 2.67 8.95 -6.19
N PHE A 87 1.35 9.02 -6.03
CA PHE A 87 0.62 10.28 -5.98
C PHE A 87 1.04 11.17 -4.80
N ILE A 88 1.09 10.61 -3.58
CA ILE A 88 1.50 11.34 -2.38
C ILE A 88 2.96 11.77 -2.49
N LEU A 89 3.84 10.84 -2.82
CA LEU A 89 5.29 11.10 -2.91
C LEU A 89 5.64 12.10 -4.00
N SER A 90 4.91 12.12 -5.11
CA SER A 90 5.10 13.12 -6.18
C SER A 90 4.80 14.52 -5.69
N ARG A 91 3.73 14.69 -4.88
CA ARG A 91 3.41 15.99 -4.27
C ARG A 91 4.43 16.42 -3.23
N ILE A 92 4.89 15.50 -2.39
CA ILE A 92 5.95 15.81 -1.42
C ILE A 92 7.21 16.24 -2.15
N ARG A 93 7.61 15.51 -3.20
CA ARG A 93 8.79 15.85 -4.01
C ARG A 93 8.66 17.20 -4.70
N GLU A 94 7.51 17.51 -5.26
CA GLU A 94 7.23 18.80 -5.90
C GLU A 94 7.48 19.97 -4.94
N TYR A 95 6.97 19.89 -3.69
CA TYR A 95 7.20 20.90 -2.67
C TYR A 95 8.66 20.98 -2.23
N HIS A 96 9.32 19.85 -2.07
CA HIS A 96 10.74 19.81 -1.72
C HIS A 96 11.63 20.43 -2.82
N LEU A 97 11.38 20.10 -4.09
CA LEU A 97 12.10 20.70 -5.23
C LEU A 97 11.78 22.20 -5.38
N GLY A 98 10.62 22.65 -4.91
CA GLY A 98 10.24 24.06 -4.82
C GLY A 98 10.95 24.83 -3.70
N GLY A 99 11.89 24.20 -2.98
CA GLY A 99 12.72 24.83 -1.94
C GLY A 99 12.14 24.73 -0.52
N MET A 100 11.09 23.94 -0.30
CA MET A 100 10.59 23.68 1.06
C MET A 100 11.50 22.70 1.80
N GLU A 101 11.63 22.91 3.10
CA GLU A 101 12.27 21.96 4.00
C GLU A 101 11.55 20.61 3.97
N THR A 102 12.29 19.50 4.11
CA THR A 102 11.75 18.15 3.94
C THR A 102 10.51 17.89 4.80
N ASP A 103 10.52 18.26 6.08
CA ASP A 103 9.37 18.06 6.99
C ASP A 103 8.15 18.91 6.62
N GLU A 104 8.36 20.13 6.15
CA GLU A 104 7.27 20.99 5.68
C GLU A 104 6.67 20.46 4.38
N ALA A 105 7.51 20.01 3.44
CA ALA A 105 7.10 19.39 2.20
C ALA A 105 6.26 18.11 2.45
N ILE A 106 6.64 17.28 3.42
CA ILE A 106 5.90 16.10 3.84
C ILE A 106 4.51 16.49 4.34
N ARG A 107 4.43 17.41 5.31
CA ARG A 107 3.13 17.84 5.88
C ARG A 107 2.21 18.42 4.81
N LYS A 108 2.72 19.26 3.95
CA LYS A 108 1.94 19.92 2.90
C LYS A 108 1.52 18.95 1.80
N GLY A 109 2.41 18.04 1.38
CA GLY A 109 2.12 17.01 0.39
C GLY A 109 1.01 16.06 0.85
N ILE A 110 1.04 15.63 2.12
CA ILE A 110 -0.01 14.79 2.69
C ILE A 110 -1.31 15.57 2.82
N ALA A 111 -1.29 16.78 3.36
CA ALA A 111 -2.49 17.60 3.53
C ALA A 111 -3.22 17.86 2.19
N THR A 112 -2.47 18.14 1.12
CA THR A 112 -3.06 18.40 -0.21
C THR A 112 -3.60 17.14 -0.89
N THR A 113 -3.08 15.98 -0.56
CA THR A 113 -3.51 14.69 -1.17
C THR A 113 -4.52 13.93 -0.31
N ALA A 114 -4.65 14.25 0.97
CA ALA A 114 -5.49 13.52 1.92
C ALA A 114 -6.95 13.38 1.47
N GLY A 115 -7.55 14.45 0.98
CA GLY A 115 -8.94 14.42 0.51
C GLY A 115 -9.16 13.42 -0.62
N THR A 116 -8.30 13.44 -1.64
CA THR A 116 -8.38 12.53 -2.79
C THR A 116 -8.15 11.07 -2.37
N VAL A 117 -7.13 10.83 -1.55
CA VAL A 117 -6.80 9.48 -1.08
C VAL A 117 -7.91 8.92 -0.20
N THR A 118 -8.45 9.72 0.72
CA THR A 118 -9.54 9.29 1.61
C THR A 118 -10.82 9.01 0.83
N SER A 119 -11.21 9.88 -0.11
CA SER A 119 -12.39 9.67 -0.94
C SER A 119 -12.30 8.38 -1.75
N ALA A 120 -11.14 8.12 -2.38
CA ALA A 120 -10.93 6.90 -3.13
C ALA A 120 -10.91 5.66 -2.22
N ALA A 121 -10.30 5.74 -1.03
CA ALA A 121 -10.31 4.65 -0.05
C ALA A 121 -11.74 4.32 0.43
N VAL A 122 -12.57 5.32 0.71
CA VAL A 122 -13.98 5.13 1.10
C VAL A 122 -14.75 4.41 0.01
N VAL A 123 -14.60 4.83 -1.24
CA VAL A 123 -15.28 4.17 -2.39
C VAL A 123 -14.83 2.71 -2.51
N MET A 124 -13.53 2.45 -2.42
CA MET A 124 -13.02 1.06 -2.52
C MET A 124 -13.47 0.20 -1.36
N VAL A 125 -13.41 0.69 -0.12
CA VAL A 125 -13.90 -0.05 1.05
C VAL A 125 -15.40 -0.35 0.90
N ALA A 126 -16.19 0.60 0.41
CA ALA A 126 -17.62 0.36 0.14
C ALA A 126 -17.84 -0.71 -0.94
N VAL A 127 -17.12 -0.64 -2.07
CA VAL A 127 -17.22 -1.63 -3.16
C VAL A 127 -16.80 -3.02 -2.69
N PHE A 128 -15.65 -3.14 -2.04
CA PHE A 128 -15.19 -4.43 -1.53
C PHE A 128 -16.05 -4.93 -0.37
N GLY A 129 -16.59 -4.04 0.45
CA GLY A 129 -17.55 -4.38 1.49
C GLY A 129 -18.82 -5.05 0.95
N ILE A 130 -19.27 -4.70 -0.24
CA ILE A 130 -20.40 -5.38 -0.90
C ILE A 130 -20.07 -6.86 -1.16
N PHE A 131 -18.84 -7.19 -1.56
CA PHE A 131 -18.46 -8.60 -1.77
C PHE A 131 -18.53 -9.43 -0.48
N ALA A 132 -18.33 -8.81 0.68
CA ALA A 132 -18.50 -9.48 1.96
C ALA A 132 -19.95 -9.92 2.25
N THR A 133 -20.93 -9.34 1.55
CA THR A 133 -22.37 -9.69 1.69
C THR A 133 -22.82 -10.81 0.75
N LEU A 134 -21.96 -11.22 -0.19
CA LEU A 134 -22.30 -12.28 -1.16
C LEU A 134 -22.33 -13.65 -0.50
N SER A 135 -23.08 -14.61 -1.08
CA SER A 135 -23.23 -15.98 -0.53
C SER A 135 -21.98 -16.84 -0.72
N LEU A 136 -21.13 -16.53 -1.70
CA LEU A 136 -19.90 -17.29 -2.00
C LEU A 136 -18.81 -16.93 -1.00
N ILE A 137 -18.29 -17.93 -0.27
CA ILE A 137 -17.26 -17.71 0.75
C ILE A 137 -15.99 -17.09 0.18
N ASP A 138 -15.56 -17.50 -1.01
CA ASP A 138 -14.36 -16.92 -1.66
C ASP A 138 -14.53 -15.43 -1.94
N MET A 139 -15.75 -14.99 -2.30
CA MET A 139 -16.06 -13.58 -2.52
C MET A 139 -16.11 -12.81 -1.20
N LYS A 140 -16.61 -13.42 -0.12
CA LYS A 140 -16.57 -12.85 1.22
C LYS A 140 -15.13 -12.66 1.70
N GLU A 141 -14.29 -13.68 1.56
CA GLU A 141 -12.86 -13.65 1.90
C GLU A 141 -12.16 -12.52 1.13
N MET A 142 -12.39 -12.43 -0.18
CA MET A 142 -11.82 -11.40 -1.03
C MET A 142 -12.30 -10.01 -0.61
N GLY A 143 -13.60 -9.84 -0.40
CA GLY A 143 -14.22 -8.57 -0.02
C GLY A 143 -13.71 -8.05 1.32
N VAL A 144 -13.73 -8.88 2.35
CA VAL A 144 -13.21 -8.53 3.68
C VAL A 144 -11.71 -8.23 3.61
N GLY A 145 -10.93 -9.09 2.93
CA GLY A 145 -9.48 -8.93 2.82
C GLY A 145 -9.10 -7.61 2.14
N LEU A 146 -9.72 -7.30 1.00
CA LEU A 146 -9.44 -6.06 0.27
C LEU A 146 -9.96 -4.82 1.02
N ALA A 147 -11.16 -4.85 1.60
CA ALA A 147 -11.70 -3.72 2.35
C ALA A 147 -10.82 -3.37 3.56
N VAL A 148 -10.44 -4.37 4.35
CA VAL A 148 -9.58 -4.19 5.53
C VAL A 148 -8.19 -3.72 5.12
N ALA A 149 -7.61 -4.30 4.07
CA ALA A 149 -6.31 -3.89 3.59
C ALA A 149 -6.28 -2.43 3.14
N VAL A 150 -7.26 -2.01 2.34
CA VAL A 150 -7.39 -0.60 1.91
C VAL A 150 -7.59 0.33 3.09
N LEU A 151 -8.39 -0.09 4.09
CA LEU A 151 -8.61 0.70 5.29
C LEU A 151 -7.31 0.89 6.09
N ILE A 152 -6.57 -0.18 6.34
CA ILE A 152 -5.27 -0.14 7.04
C ILE A 152 -4.26 0.71 6.25
N ASP A 153 -4.20 0.50 4.95
CA ASP A 153 -3.28 1.23 4.07
C ASP A 153 -3.58 2.74 4.07
N ALA A 154 -4.83 3.14 3.87
CA ALA A 154 -5.20 4.54 3.82
C ALA A 154 -5.08 5.26 5.17
N THR A 155 -5.33 4.59 6.29
CA THR A 155 -5.32 5.19 7.63
C THR A 155 -3.96 5.06 8.32
N ILE A 156 -3.53 3.84 8.61
CA ILE A 156 -2.31 3.58 9.40
C ILE A 156 -1.06 3.79 8.55
N VAL A 157 -1.00 3.16 7.37
CA VAL A 157 0.23 3.18 6.58
C VAL A 157 0.49 4.58 6.01
N ARG A 158 -0.50 5.20 5.40
CA ARG A 158 -0.33 6.52 4.77
C ARG A 158 -0.53 7.68 5.71
N GLY A 159 -1.46 7.56 6.66
CA GLY A 159 -1.72 8.62 7.63
C GLY A 159 -0.65 8.75 8.71
N VAL A 160 0.01 7.64 9.07
CA VAL A 160 0.96 7.60 10.18
C VAL A 160 2.34 7.11 9.76
N LEU A 161 2.46 5.91 9.21
CA LEU A 161 3.76 5.27 8.98
C LEU A 161 4.55 5.94 7.85
N LEU A 162 3.89 6.35 6.78
CA LEU A 162 4.54 7.03 5.66
C LEU A 162 5.13 8.38 6.10
N PRO A 163 4.37 9.33 6.70
CA PRO A 163 4.95 10.58 7.15
C PRO A 163 6.01 10.38 8.23
N ALA A 164 5.76 9.53 9.23
CA ALA A 164 6.73 9.27 10.29
C ALA A 164 8.05 8.72 9.75
N SER A 165 8.00 7.74 8.85
CA SER A 165 9.21 7.17 8.23
C SER A 165 9.93 8.17 7.33
N MET A 166 9.21 9.08 6.67
CA MET A 166 9.83 10.14 5.86
C MET A 166 10.51 11.20 6.73
N SER A 167 9.87 11.62 7.81
CA SER A 167 10.42 12.60 8.74
C SER A 167 11.68 12.04 9.46
N LEU A 168 11.64 10.78 9.88
CA LEU A 168 12.79 10.10 10.49
C LEU A 168 14.01 10.02 9.56
N LEU A 169 13.79 9.84 8.27
CA LEU A 169 14.86 9.73 7.28
C LEU A 169 15.32 11.10 6.74
N GLY A 170 14.51 12.15 6.90
CA GLY A 170 14.83 13.49 6.42
C GLY A 170 15.31 13.53 4.98
N ASP A 171 16.45 14.15 4.72
CA ASP A 171 17.02 14.27 3.37
C ASP A 171 17.53 12.95 2.78
N TRP A 172 17.72 11.90 3.61
CA TRP A 172 18.06 10.55 3.14
C TRP A 172 16.96 9.95 2.24
N ASN A 173 15.73 10.43 2.35
CA ASN A 173 14.67 10.02 1.43
C ASN A 173 15.03 10.24 -0.04
N TRP A 174 15.85 11.23 -0.32
CA TRP A 174 16.24 11.63 -1.68
C TRP A 174 17.62 11.07 -2.08
N TYR A 175 18.18 10.13 -1.31
CA TYR A 175 19.49 9.58 -1.56
C TYR A 175 19.52 8.73 -2.82
N LEU A 176 20.42 9.13 -3.76
CA LEU A 176 20.77 8.35 -4.95
C LEU A 176 22.29 8.17 -5.00
N PRO A 177 22.84 6.96 -5.09
CA PRO A 177 24.28 6.73 -5.25
C PRO A 177 24.87 7.42 -6.48
N LYS A 178 26.06 7.96 -6.35
CA LYS A 178 26.74 8.75 -7.40
C LYS A 178 26.91 7.98 -8.73
N TRP A 179 27.08 6.66 -8.69
CA TRP A 179 27.22 5.82 -9.88
C TRP A 179 25.91 5.69 -10.69
N LEU A 180 24.75 5.86 -10.05
CA LEU A 180 23.44 5.91 -10.69
C LEU A 180 23.09 7.32 -11.21
N GLN A 181 23.59 8.37 -10.55
CA GLN A 181 23.31 9.77 -10.95
C GLN A 181 23.79 10.04 -12.38
N GLY A 182 24.98 9.58 -12.76
CA GLY A 182 25.55 9.78 -14.09
C GLY A 182 24.79 9.07 -15.23
N ARG A 183 24.04 8.01 -14.94
CA ARG A 183 23.22 7.30 -15.94
C ARG A 183 21.79 7.85 -16.07
N MET A 184 21.29 8.56 -15.05
CA MET A 184 19.94 9.12 -15.01
C MET A 184 19.88 10.61 -15.38
N SER A 185 21.01 11.25 -15.66
CA SER A 185 21.08 12.66 -16.08
C SER A 185 20.87 12.87 -17.58
N VAL A 186 20.71 11.82 -18.37
CA VAL A 186 20.60 11.85 -19.84
C VAL A 186 19.17 11.66 -20.34
N ALA A 187 18.16 11.75 -19.47
CA ALA A 187 16.75 11.69 -19.87
C ALA A 187 15.96 12.89 -19.36
#